data_ecf0b35c7c927188e26a59724add4778
#
_entry.id   ecf0b35c7c927188e26a59724add4778
#
_cell.length_a   1.000
_cell.length_b   1.000
_cell.length_c   1.000
_cell.angle_alpha   90.00
_cell.angle_beta   90.00
_cell.angle_gamma   90.00
#
_symmetry.space_group_name_H-M   'P 1'
#
loop_
_entity.id
_entity.type
_entity.pdbx_description
1 polymer ?
#
loop_
_entity_poly.entity_id
_entity_poly.type
_entity_poly.pdbx_seq_one_letter_code
_entity_poly.pdbx_strand_id
1 'polypeptide(L)'
;MSTTRTARPAGVSPQDLLAEIAVDPMGQVTASVYETARLVASAPWLSGHRRRIEFLIRGQNPDGTWGGPGPYVLVPTLSAVEALLTVVSAARHGERAVSGPGDVAGAVHRGLHALFARLDPQSRAVLPDTIGAEFLIPWLVGEINRHLDALEKHPVPGLDAWHGSGRLHTPDGWDSAPLDRLRHAAGQGHTLPPKVWHSLEALGGTAVQAPQVRPVGGAVGCSPAATAAWLGAGDGDGDGAGTERRRAIEYLHTVQARHDGPVPGVTPIGVFERAWVLSALAEAFPGTTPPRELGHSLHAAFGDLGVPAGPGLPPDSDDTAGALHALALIGRPRSPECLWAYESDTHFRCFAAERTPSTSTNAHILMAFGDHEADAADRARYRRAIGKISQWLHGQQRPDGSWIDKWHASPYYATVCSVSALARHGDASSAVALRAATEWVLGTQRHDGSWGLWSGTSEETAYAMQTLLRAPARDDGAVDRAVLRGDAFLAAQDGAAHRDHGGPDDHGGPDAPDGRRGRGRHGEHDGHGHRGDARRYPPLWHDKDLYAPVAVIRAETLAARTLARTRILERQ
;
A
#
# COMPACT_ATOMS: atom_id res chain seq x y z
N MET A 1 37.19 -5.78 -37.86
CA MET A 1 36.76 -5.03 -36.65
C MET A 1 35.42 -5.60 -36.20
N SER A 2 35.48 -6.50 -35.24
CA SER A 2 34.28 -7.20 -34.71
C SER A 2 33.74 -6.37 -33.55
N THR A 3 32.59 -5.73 -33.73
CA THR A 3 31.89 -5.03 -32.68
C THR A 3 31.23 -6.05 -31.74
N THR A 4 31.86 -6.30 -30.62
CA THR A 4 31.31 -7.04 -29.51
C THR A 4 30.07 -6.29 -29.00
N ARG A 5 28.90 -6.78 -29.35
CA ARG A 5 27.62 -6.36 -28.80
C ARG A 5 27.58 -6.83 -27.35
N THR A 6 27.92 -5.95 -26.41
CA THR A 6 27.70 -6.18 -24.98
C THR A 6 26.22 -6.44 -24.78
N ALA A 7 25.89 -7.65 -24.35
CA ALA A 7 24.53 -8.01 -23.95
C ALA A 7 24.06 -7.04 -22.84
N ARG A 8 23.02 -6.27 -23.11
CA ARG A 8 22.32 -5.45 -22.12
C ARG A 8 21.84 -6.39 -21.02
N PRO A 9 22.07 -6.10 -19.73
CA PRO A 9 21.45 -6.86 -18.66
C PRO A 9 19.94 -6.72 -18.81
N ALA A 10 19.22 -7.85 -18.74
CA ALA A 10 17.77 -7.94 -18.86
C ALA A 10 17.09 -7.47 -17.55
N GLY A 11 17.23 -6.19 -17.21
CA GLY A 11 16.50 -5.51 -16.14
C GLY A 11 15.57 -4.47 -16.75
N VAL A 12 14.44 -4.22 -16.12
CA VAL A 12 13.50 -3.15 -16.51
C VAL A 12 14.27 -1.83 -16.53
N SER A 13 14.23 -1.12 -17.64
CA SER A 13 14.89 0.19 -17.75
C SER A 13 14.04 1.29 -17.10
N PRO A 14 14.64 2.43 -16.67
CA PRO A 14 13.86 3.58 -16.21
C PRO A 14 12.81 4.03 -17.22
N GLN A 15 13.14 3.99 -18.52
CA GLN A 15 12.23 4.37 -19.61
C GLN A 15 11.04 3.41 -19.71
N ASP A 16 11.25 2.10 -19.55
CA ASP A 16 10.17 1.11 -19.58
C ASP A 16 9.21 1.34 -18.41
N LEU A 17 9.72 1.57 -17.19
CA LEU A 17 8.90 1.84 -16.03
C LEU A 17 8.10 3.15 -16.17
N LEU A 18 8.73 4.21 -16.68
CA LEU A 18 8.04 5.47 -16.97
C LEU A 18 6.94 5.31 -18.04
N ALA A 19 7.17 4.48 -19.05
CA ALA A 19 6.17 4.18 -20.06
C ALA A 19 5.00 3.36 -19.49
N GLU A 20 5.28 2.38 -18.62
CA GLU A 20 4.25 1.58 -17.93
C GLU A 20 3.31 2.47 -17.12
N ILE A 21 3.83 3.34 -16.25
CA ILE A 21 3.00 4.19 -15.38
C ILE A 21 2.31 5.34 -16.16
N ALA A 22 2.81 5.69 -17.34
CA ALA A 22 2.17 6.72 -18.17
C ALA A 22 0.82 6.26 -18.73
N VAL A 23 0.69 4.97 -19.03
CA VAL A 23 -0.53 4.38 -19.62
C VAL A 23 -1.45 3.74 -18.58
N ASP A 24 -0.96 3.48 -17.37
CA ASP A 24 -1.76 2.91 -16.29
C ASP A 24 -2.31 3.99 -15.33
N PRO A 25 -3.61 4.31 -15.39
CA PRO A 25 -4.20 5.28 -14.47
C PRO A 25 -4.52 4.70 -13.10
N MET A 26 -4.50 3.36 -12.95
CA MET A 26 -4.90 2.69 -11.72
C MET A 26 -3.77 2.58 -10.69
N GLY A 27 -2.52 2.50 -11.17
CA GLY A 27 -1.35 2.20 -10.37
C GLY A 27 -1.16 0.70 -10.13
N GLN A 28 0.08 0.33 -9.78
CA GLN A 28 0.48 -1.07 -9.57
C GLN A 28 0.50 -1.40 -8.08
N VAL A 29 -0.61 -1.90 -7.57
CA VAL A 29 -0.83 -2.21 -6.14
C VAL A 29 -1.06 -3.71 -5.96
N THR A 30 -0.48 -4.30 -4.91
CA THR A 30 -0.71 -5.71 -4.55
C THR A 30 -2.14 -5.97 -4.10
N ALA A 31 -2.59 -7.23 -4.22
CA ALA A 31 -3.91 -7.64 -3.74
C ALA A 31 -4.00 -7.50 -2.20
N SER A 32 -5.13 -6.97 -1.72
CA SER A 32 -5.45 -6.79 -0.31
C SER A 32 -6.32 -7.93 0.20
N VAL A 33 -5.96 -8.46 1.36
CA VAL A 33 -6.80 -9.43 2.09
C VAL A 33 -8.06 -8.75 2.60
N TYR A 34 -7.92 -7.55 3.18
CA TYR A 34 -9.06 -6.81 3.74
C TYR A 34 -10.11 -6.53 2.67
N GLU A 35 -9.73 -5.84 1.59
CA GLU A 35 -10.64 -5.44 0.51
C GLU A 35 -11.29 -6.66 -0.15
N THR A 36 -10.49 -7.71 -0.44
CA THR A 36 -11.00 -8.96 -1.03
C THR A 36 -12.02 -9.64 -0.12
N ALA A 37 -11.76 -9.70 1.19
CA ALA A 37 -12.69 -10.26 2.16
C ALA A 37 -13.99 -9.45 2.23
N ARG A 38 -13.91 -8.12 2.21
CA ARG A 38 -15.12 -7.27 2.17
C ARG A 38 -15.97 -7.54 0.93
N LEU A 39 -15.35 -7.76 -0.25
CA LEU A 39 -16.10 -8.16 -1.45
C LEU A 39 -16.69 -9.57 -1.33
N VAL A 40 -16.04 -10.49 -0.64
CA VAL A 40 -16.62 -11.81 -0.34
C VAL A 40 -17.91 -11.66 0.49
N ALA A 41 -17.90 -10.80 1.52
CA ALA A 41 -19.05 -10.60 2.38
C ALA A 41 -20.18 -9.77 1.74
N SER A 42 -19.84 -8.67 1.03
CA SER A 42 -20.81 -7.66 0.61
C SER A 42 -21.19 -7.70 -0.88
N ALA A 43 -20.37 -8.34 -1.73
CA ALA A 43 -20.62 -8.43 -3.17
C ALA A 43 -20.50 -9.87 -3.72
N PRO A 44 -21.25 -10.87 -3.17
CA PRO A 44 -21.24 -12.23 -3.69
C PRO A 44 -21.76 -12.32 -5.15
N TRP A 45 -22.57 -11.36 -5.56
CA TRP A 45 -23.11 -11.21 -6.92
C TRP A 45 -22.02 -10.88 -7.97
N LEU A 46 -20.92 -10.24 -7.58
CA LEU A 46 -19.83 -9.89 -8.48
C LEU A 46 -19.10 -11.16 -8.94
N SER A 47 -18.87 -11.30 -10.25
CA SER A 47 -18.13 -12.42 -10.84
C SER A 47 -16.79 -12.67 -10.11
N GLY A 48 -16.27 -13.89 -10.14
CA GLY A 48 -15.01 -14.23 -9.44
C GLY A 48 -15.14 -14.47 -7.93
N HIS A 49 -16.35 -14.51 -7.37
CA HIS A 49 -16.58 -14.74 -5.94
C HIS A 49 -15.84 -15.98 -5.39
N ARG A 50 -15.88 -17.11 -6.12
CA ARG A 50 -15.16 -18.32 -5.75
C ARG A 50 -13.64 -18.09 -5.67
N ARG A 51 -13.04 -17.39 -6.63
CA ARG A 51 -11.61 -17.11 -6.65
C ARG A 51 -11.19 -16.22 -5.47
N ARG A 52 -12.04 -15.28 -5.04
CA ARG A 52 -11.80 -14.48 -3.84
C ARG A 52 -11.80 -15.32 -2.56
N ILE A 53 -12.73 -16.28 -2.43
CA ILE A 53 -12.74 -17.23 -1.30
C ILE A 53 -11.48 -18.10 -1.31
N GLU A 54 -11.10 -18.65 -2.46
CA GLU A 54 -9.88 -19.45 -2.62
C GLU A 54 -8.61 -18.65 -2.30
N PHE A 55 -8.56 -17.36 -2.66
CA PHE A 55 -7.47 -16.45 -2.29
C PHE A 55 -7.37 -16.33 -0.76
N LEU A 56 -8.47 -16.10 -0.06
CA LEU A 56 -8.48 -16.02 1.41
C LEU A 56 -8.01 -17.33 2.04
N ILE A 57 -8.51 -18.47 1.60
CA ILE A 57 -8.11 -19.79 2.14
C ILE A 57 -6.61 -20.03 1.95
N ARG A 58 -6.09 -19.78 0.74
CA ARG A 58 -4.67 -19.97 0.42
C ARG A 58 -3.75 -18.93 1.09
N GLY A 59 -4.26 -17.73 1.35
CA GLY A 59 -3.49 -16.62 1.96
C GLY A 59 -3.38 -16.72 3.47
N GLN A 60 -4.00 -17.70 4.13
CA GLN A 60 -3.92 -17.87 5.58
C GLN A 60 -2.49 -18.25 6.00
N ASN A 61 -1.96 -17.53 6.98
CA ASN A 61 -0.66 -17.82 7.59
C ASN A 61 -0.70 -19.12 8.42
N PRO A 62 0.44 -19.78 8.66
CA PRO A 62 0.48 -21.01 9.48
C PRO A 62 -0.08 -20.84 10.90
N ASP A 63 0.00 -19.63 11.48
CA ASP A 63 -0.56 -19.29 12.80
C ASP A 63 -2.08 -19.00 12.79
N GLY A 64 -2.73 -19.15 11.65
CA GLY A 64 -4.16 -18.92 11.46
C GLY A 64 -4.54 -17.47 11.15
N THR A 65 -3.59 -16.53 11.12
CA THR A 65 -3.82 -15.12 10.78
C THR A 65 -3.80 -14.88 9.27
N TRP A 66 -4.10 -13.63 8.86
CA TRP A 66 -3.89 -13.12 7.51
C TRP A 66 -3.14 -11.79 7.57
N GLY A 67 -2.52 -11.41 6.46
CA GLY A 67 -1.89 -10.11 6.27
C GLY A 67 -0.42 -10.07 6.64
N GLY A 68 0.05 -8.87 6.96
CA GLY A 68 1.45 -8.55 7.19
C GLY A 68 1.97 -8.96 8.57
N PRO A 69 3.24 -8.67 8.87
CA PRO A 69 3.87 -9.07 10.13
C PRO A 69 3.41 -8.21 11.32
N GLY A 70 3.63 -8.72 12.53
CA GLY A 70 3.41 -7.99 13.78
C GLY A 70 1.95 -7.63 14.02
N PRO A 71 1.63 -6.35 14.31
CA PRO A 71 0.26 -5.91 14.56
C PRO A 71 -0.62 -5.88 13.30
N TYR A 72 -0.02 -5.85 12.13
CA TYR A 72 -0.70 -5.69 10.84
C TYR A 72 -1.44 -6.93 10.34
N VAL A 73 -1.42 -8.01 11.09
CA VAL A 73 -2.30 -9.17 10.87
C VAL A 73 -3.72 -8.95 11.39
N LEU A 74 -3.97 -8.00 12.31
CA LEU A 74 -5.24 -7.94 13.06
C LEU A 74 -6.43 -7.59 12.15
N VAL A 75 -6.36 -6.47 11.42
CA VAL A 75 -7.46 -6.01 10.56
C VAL A 75 -7.76 -6.99 9.42
N PRO A 76 -6.76 -7.49 8.65
CA PRO A 76 -7.05 -8.48 7.61
C PRO A 76 -7.55 -9.81 8.16
N THR A 77 -7.11 -10.25 9.36
CA THR A 77 -7.65 -11.46 9.99
C THR A 77 -9.10 -11.30 10.39
N LEU A 78 -9.47 -10.18 11.03
CA LEU A 78 -10.86 -9.87 11.35
C LEU A 78 -11.73 -9.85 10.09
N SER A 79 -11.27 -9.19 9.03
CA SER A 79 -11.98 -9.11 7.75
C SER A 79 -12.16 -10.48 7.10
N ALA A 80 -11.11 -11.30 7.04
CA ALA A 80 -11.17 -12.63 6.44
C ALA A 80 -12.07 -13.59 7.22
N VAL A 81 -11.96 -13.61 8.55
CA VAL A 81 -12.80 -14.47 9.42
C VAL A 81 -14.27 -14.11 9.28
N GLU A 82 -14.62 -12.83 9.34
CA GLU A 82 -16.01 -12.38 9.18
C GLU A 82 -16.56 -12.75 7.81
N ALA A 83 -15.80 -12.52 6.73
CA ALA A 83 -16.23 -12.86 5.39
C ALA A 83 -16.44 -14.37 5.19
N LEU A 84 -15.53 -15.20 5.72
CA LEU A 84 -15.66 -16.65 5.64
C LEU A 84 -16.82 -17.18 6.51
N LEU A 85 -17.10 -16.56 7.65
CA LEU A 85 -18.31 -16.84 8.45
C LEU A 85 -19.59 -16.50 7.68
N THR A 86 -19.61 -15.41 6.94
CA THR A 86 -20.72 -15.04 6.04
C THR A 86 -20.94 -16.12 4.97
N VAL A 87 -19.86 -16.60 4.32
CA VAL A 87 -19.95 -17.70 3.33
C VAL A 87 -20.53 -18.98 3.94
N VAL A 88 -20.05 -19.37 5.13
CA VAL A 88 -20.56 -20.56 5.84
C VAL A 88 -22.06 -20.40 6.21
N SER A 89 -22.48 -19.20 6.58
CA SER A 89 -23.87 -18.92 6.92
C SER A 89 -24.79 -18.96 5.69
N ALA A 90 -24.35 -18.41 4.55
CA ALA A 90 -25.10 -18.42 3.28
C ALA A 90 -25.30 -19.83 2.71
N ALA A 91 -24.29 -20.69 2.80
CA ALA A 91 -24.35 -22.07 2.32
C ALA A 91 -25.47 -22.91 2.99
N ARG A 92 -25.92 -22.53 4.18
CA ARG A 92 -27.06 -23.17 4.88
C ARG A 92 -28.42 -22.84 4.28
N HIS A 93 -28.55 -21.69 3.68
CA HIS A 93 -29.81 -21.22 3.11
C HIS A 93 -30.02 -21.71 1.66
N GLY A 94 -29.19 -22.69 1.19
CA GLY A 94 -29.33 -23.30 -0.12
C GLY A 94 -28.68 -22.51 -1.26
N GLU A 95 -27.93 -21.45 -0.96
CA GLU A 95 -27.08 -20.78 -1.93
C GLU A 95 -25.90 -21.70 -2.29
N ARG A 96 -25.54 -21.76 -3.57
CA ARG A 96 -24.58 -22.71 -4.16
C ARG A 96 -23.33 -22.89 -3.30
N ALA A 97 -23.07 -24.12 -2.86
CA ALA A 97 -21.84 -24.50 -2.18
C ALA A 97 -20.62 -24.14 -3.07
N VAL A 98 -19.84 -23.17 -2.62
CA VAL A 98 -18.60 -22.74 -3.26
C VAL A 98 -17.47 -23.41 -2.51
N SER A 99 -16.69 -24.30 -3.15
CA SER A 99 -15.55 -25.06 -2.60
C SER A 99 -15.93 -26.04 -1.46
N GLY A 100 -15.14 -27.07 -1.20
CA GLY A 100 -15.45 -28.03 -0.15
C GLY A 100 -15.73 -27.35 1.20
N PRO A 101 -16.90 -27.53 1.78
CA PRO A 101 -17.28 -26.81 3.02
C PRO A 101 -16.30 -27.03 4.18
N GLY A 102 -15.50 -28.11 4.15
CA GLY A 102 -14.46 -28.37 5.14
C GLY A 102 -13.28 -27.40 5.13
N ASP A 103 -12.89 -26.89 3.97
CA ASP A 103 -11.74 -25.96 3.86
C ASP A 103 -12.07 -24.58 4.42
N VAL A 104 -13.29 -24.08 4.17
CA VAL A 104 -13.77 -22.80 4.69
C VAL A 104 -13.91 -22.85 6.22
N ALA A 105 -14.58 -23.90 6.75
CA ALA A 105 -14.76 -24.06 8.20
C ALA A 105 -13.42 -24.20 8.93
N GLY A 106 -12.47 -24.97 8.35
CA GLY A 106 -11.11 -25.10 8.88
C GLY A 106 -10.35 -23.77 8.93
N ALA A 107 -10.48 -22.94 7.90
CA ALA A 107 -9.85 -21.62 7.87
C ALA A 107 -10.47 -20.68 8.92
N VAL A 108 -11.81 -20.67 9.05
CA VAL A 108 -12.53 -19.94 10.11
C VAL A 108 -12.07 -20.38 11.50
N HIS A 109 -12.01 -21.70 11.75
CA HIS A 109 -11.58 -22.25 13.03
C HIS A 109 -10.19 -21.75 13.45
N ARG A 110 -9.20 -21.84 12.54
CA ARG A 110 -7.83 -21.35 12.82
C ARG A 110 -7.80 -19.82 13.01
N GLY A 111 -8.57 -19.09 12.21
CA GLY A 111 -8.65 -17.63 12.31
C GLY A 111 -9.28 -17.16 13.62
N LEU A 112 -10.36 -17.78 14.08
CA LEU A 112 -10.97 -17.50 15.38
C LEU A 112 -9.98 -17.80 16.51
N HIS A 113 -9.26 -18.92 16.46
CA HIS A 113 -8.23 -19.23 17.45
C HIS A 113 -7.17 -18.13 17.54
N ALA A 114 -6.68 -17.65 16.39
CA ALA A 114 -5.71 -16.57 16.35
C ALA A 114 -6.26 -15.25 16.90
N LEU A 115 -7.54 -14.92 16.60
CA LEU A 115 -8.19 -13.71 17.10
C LEU A 115 -8.41 -13.75 18.61
N PHE A 116 -8.92 -14.87 19.17
CA PHE A 116 -9.11 -15.01 20.60
C PHE A 116 -7.80 -14.87 21.37
N ALA A 117 -6.70 -15.41 20.85
CA ALA A 117 -5.38 -15.27 21.45
C ALA A 117 -4.84 -13.82 21.41
N ARG A 118 -5.10 -13.09 20.31
CA ARG A 118 -4.59 -11.72 20.13
C ARG A 118 -5.44 -10.65 20.85
N LEU A 119 -6.74 -10.87 20.94
CA LEU A 119 -7.69 -9.96 21.58
C LEU A 119 -8.02 -10.37 23.03
N ASP A 120 -7.24 -11.28 23.61
CA ASP A 120 -7.33 -11.57 25.03
C ASP A 120 -7.01 -10.29 25.83
N PRO A 121 -7.85 -9.88 26.79
CA PRO A 121 -7.61 -8.69 27.61
C PRO A 121 -6.27 -8.71 28.36
N GLN A 122 -5.70 -9.89 28.60
CA GLN A 122 -4.39 -10.03 29.23
C GLN A 122 -3.23 -9.89 28.24
N SER A 123 -3.49 -10.02 26.94
CA SER A 123 -2.49 -9.78 25.89
C SER A 123 -2.31 -8.28 25.74
N ARG A 124 -1.09 -7.78 25.94
CA ARG A 124 -0.74 -6.39 25.64
C ARG A 124 -0.44 -6.26 24.14
N ALA A 125 -1.39 -6.66 23.29
CA ALA A 125 -1.22 -6.61 21.85
C ALA A 125 -1.02 -5.17 21.38
N VAL A 126 0.03 -4.94 20.60
CA VAL A 126 0.21 -3.68 19.88
C VAL A 126 -0.84 -3.63 18.77
N LEU A 127 -1.61 -2.54 18.73
CA LEU A 127 -2.63 -2.32 17.71
C LEU A 127 -2.00 -1.65 16.47
N PRO A 128 -2.49 -1.97 15.25
CA PRO A 128 -1.99 -1.35 14.04
C PRO A 128 -2.43 0.11 13.93
N ASP A 129 -1.56 0.97 13.40
CA ASP A 129 -1.88 2.35 13.02
C ASP A 129 -2.26 2.43 11.54
N THR A 130 -3.15 1.54 11.08
CA THR A 130 -3.68 1.52 9.71
C THR A 130 -4.90 2.41 9.58
N ILE A 131 -5.29 2.76 8.33
CA ILE A 131 -6.38 3.68 8.06
C ILE A 131 -7.69 3.12 8.62
N GLY A 132 -8.33 3.92 9.49
CA GLY A 132 -9.64 3.58 10.07
C GLY A 132 -9.64 2.43 11.07
N ALA A 133 -8.48 1.92 11.50
CA ALA A 133 -8.39 0.80 12.42
C ALA A 133 -9.25 1.02 13.69
N GLU A 134 -9.32 2.27 14.18
CA GLU A 134 -10.06 2.65 15.38
C GLU A 134 -11.58 2.41 15.30
N PHE A 135 -12.16 2.27 14.12
CA PHE A 135 -13.56 1.91 13.94
C PHE A 135 -13.76 0.61 13.16
N LEU A 136 -12.81 0.20 12.32
CA LEU A 136 -12.87 -1.09 11.61
C LEU A 136 -12.75 -2.26 12.58
N ILE A 137 -11.85 -2.19 13.56
CA ILE A 137 -11.66 -3.26 14.55
C ILE A 137 -12.90 -3.46 15.41
N PRO A 138 -13.46 -2.44 16.10
CA PRO A 138 -14.71 -2.61 16.87
C PRO A 138 -15.87 -3.12 16.01
N TRP A 139 -15.99 -2.62 14.80
CA TRP A 139 -17.03 -3.06 13.87
C TRP A 139 -16.92 -4.55 13.56
N LEU A 140 -15.75 -5.00 13.08
CA LEU A 140 -15.55 -6.39 12.68
C LEU A 140 -15.62 -7.36 13.86
N VAL A 141 -15.16 -6.95 15.05
CA VAL A 141 -15.34 -7.72 16.29
C VAL A 141 -16.84 -7.91 16.58
N GLY A 142 -17.63 -6.85 16.46
CA GLY A 142 -19.09 -6.92 16.63
C GLY A 142 -19.76 -7.84 15.60
N GLU A 143 -19.33 -7.78 14.31
CA GLU A 143 -19.85 -8.65 13.25
C GLU A 143 -19.54 -10.14 13.54
N ILE A 144 -18.28 -10.45 13.89
CA ILE A 144 -17.87 -11.82 14.23
C ILE A 144 -18.65 -12.32 15.45
N ASN A 145 -18.83 -11.50 16.48
CA ASN A 145 -19.60 -11.88 17.65
C ASN A 145 -21.06 -12.19 17.31
N ARG A 146 -21.69 -11.46 16.36
CA ARG A 146 -23.02 -11.78 15.86
C ARG A 146 -23.05 -13.14 15.12
N HIS A 147 -22.02 -13.46 14.36
CA HIS A 147 -21.90 -14.80 13.77
C HIS A 147 -21.75 -15.89 14.83
N LEU A 148 -20.97 -15.67 15.90
CA LEU A 148 -20.85 -16.61 17.02
C LEU A 148 -22.18 -16.83 17.73
N ASP A 149 -23.00 -15.76 17.92
CA ASP A 149 -24.36 -15.88 18.45
C ASP A 149 -25.28 -16.70 17.53
N ALA A 150 -25.12 -16.56 16.22
CA ALA A 150 -25.88 -17.35 15.26
C ALA A 150 -25.46 -18.82 15.22
N LEU A 151 -24.18 -19.14 15.44
CA LEU A 151 -23.69 -20.52 15.54
C LEU A 151 -24.29 -21.27 16.73
N GLU A 152 -24.59 -20.60 17.86
CA GLU A 152 -25.25 -21.21 19.00
C GLU A 152 -26.66 -21.72 18.66
N LYS A 153 -27.38 -21.00 17.84
CA LYS A 153 -28.75 -21.35 17.41
C LYS A 153 -28.74 -22.33 16.23
N HIS A 154 -27.74 -22.26 15.44
CA HIS A 154 -27.62 -22.98 14.16
C HIS A 154 -26.19 -23.53 13.98
N PRO A 155 -25.87 -24.73 14.51
CA PRO A 155 -24.56 -25.35 14.41
C PRO A 155 -24.06 -25.53 12.98
N VAL A 156 -22.75 -25.40 12.79
CA VAL A 156 -22.06 -25.67 11.52
C VAL A 156 -21.05 -26.77 11.73
N PRO A 157 -21.10 -27.85 10.93
CA PRO A 157 -20.08 -28.90 10.97
C PRO A 157 -18.67 -28.32 10.79
N GLY A 158 -17.75 -28.68 11.69
CA GLY A 158 -16.38 -28.16 11.73
C GLY A 158 -16.18 -26.87 12.52
N LEU A 159 -17.27 -26.25 13.04
CA LEU A 159 -17.20 -25.10 13.95
C LEU A 159 -17.77 -25.43 15.33
N ASP A 160 -17.93 -26.71 15.67
CA ASP A 160 -18.52 -27.18 16.92
C ASP A 160 -17.79 -26.66 18.17
N ALA A 161 -16.47 -26.46 18.09
CA ALA A 161 -15.67 -25.92 19.18
C ALA A 161 -16.05 -24.48 19.58
N TRP A 162 -16.80 -23.77 18.74
CA TRP A 162 -17.23 -22.38 18.97
C TRP A 162 -18.64 -22.28 19.55
N HIS A 163 -19.32 -23.41 19.78
CA HIS A 163 -20.58 -23.48 20.53
C HIS A 163 -20.33 -23.14 22.00
N GLY A 164 -21.06 -22.16 22.52
CA GLY A 164 -20.88 -21.72 23.89
C GLY A 164 -19.53 -21.07 24.19
N SER A 165 -18.72 -20.79 23.16
CA SER A 165 -17.48 -20.05 23.31
C SER A 165 -17.73 -18.61 23.78
N GLY A 166 -16.73 -18.00 24.44
CA GLY A 166 -16.76 -16.56 24.73
C GLY A 166 -16.98 -15.69 23.50
N ARG A 167 -16.93 -14.39 23.69
CA ARG A 167 -16.98 -13.38 22.64
C ARG A 167 -15.63 -12.71 22.51
N LEU A 168 -15.27 -12.27 21.29
CA LEU A 168 -14.08 -11.48 21.08
C LEU A 168 -14.19 -10.16 21.83
N HIS A 169 -13.12 -9.78 22.49
CA HIS A 169 -13.02 -8.49 23.14
C HIS A 169 -12.61 -7.41 22.15
N THR A 170 -13.25 -6.25 22.25
CA THR A 170 -12.76 -5.03 21.60
C THR A 170 -11.60 -4.49 22.42
N PRO A 171 -10.46 -4.11 21.81
CA PRO A 171 -9.34 -3.54 22.55
C PRO A 171 -9.72 -2.32 23.39
N ASP A 172 -9.14 -2.19 24.58
CA ASP A 172 -9.40 -1.07 25.49
C ASP A 172 -9.17 0.28 24.82
N GLY A 173 -10.10 1.20 25.01
CA GLY A 173 -10.08 2.54 24.41
C GLY A 173 -10.54 2.60 22.94
N TRP A 174 -10.93 1.47 22.36
CA TRP A 174 -11.47 1.37 21.01
C TRP A 174 -12.91 0.87 21.08
N ASP A 175 -13.84 1.79 21.06
CA ASP A 175 -15.28 1.48 21.13
C ASP A 175 -16.00 1.80 19.80
N SER A 176 -17.25 1.35 19.68
CA SER A 176 -18.07 1.61 18.49
C SER A 176 -18.63 3.04 18.41
N ALA A 177 -18.53 3.84 19.46
CA ALA A 177 -19.21 5.13 19.53
C ALA A 177 -18.84 6.11 18.41
N PRO A 178 -17.57 6.21 17.93
CA PRO A 178 -17.25 7.04 16.77
C PRO A 178 -17.99 6.57 15.50
N LEU A 179 -18.04 5.25 15.27
CA LEU A 179 -18.71 4.68 14.11
C LEU A 179 -20.22 4.83 14.20
N ASP A 180 -20.80 4.65 15.39
CA ASP A 180 -22.24 4.81 15.60
C ASP A 180 -22.69 6.26 15.38
N ARG A 181 -21.86 7.25 15.76
CA ARG A 181 -22.09 8.67 15.42
C ARG A 181 -22.07 8.91 13.89
N LEU A 182 -21.11 8.29 13.18
CA LEU A 182 -21.02 8.40 11.72
C LEU A 182 -22.23 7.76 11.04
N ARG A 183 -22.66 6.57 11.50
CA ARG A 183 -23.86 5.88 11.00
C ARG A 183 -25.13 6.70 11.24
N HIS A 184 -25.26 7.26 12.43
CA HIS A 184 -26.38 8.14 12.75
C HIS A 184 -26.40 9.37 11.84
N ALA A 185 -25.27 10.06 11.68
CA ALA A 185 -25.17 11.23 10.81
C ALA A 185 -25.50 10.87 9.35
N ALA A 186 -24.98 9.74 8.84
CA ALA A 186 -25.28 9.25 7.51
C ALA A 186 -26.78 8.95 7.32
N GLY A 187 -27.39 8.28 8.31
CA GLY A 187 -28.81 7.94 8.32
C GLY A 187 -29.73 9.18 8.36
N GLN A 188 -29.24 10.29 8.92
CA GLN A 188 -29.94 11.59 8.89
C GLN A 188 -29.67 12.41 7.60
N GLY A 189 -28.89 11.87 6.66
CA GLY A 189 -28.52 12.54 5.42
C GLY A 189 -27.47 13.63 5.56
N HIS A 190 -26.75 13.68 6.68
CA HIS A 190 -25.65 14.64 6.88
C HIS A 190 -24.47 14.29 5.98
N THR A 191 -23.77 15.33 5.49
CA THR A 191 -22.53 15.17 4.71
C THR A 191 -21.43 14.61 5.61
N LEU A 192 -20.86 13.47 5.20
CA LEU A 192 -19.70 12.86 5.87
C LEU A 192 -18.40 13.47 5.35
N PRO A 193 -17.35 13.57 6.18
CA PRO A 193 -16.02 13.97 5.71
C PRO A 193 -15.54 13.05 4.58
N PRO A 194 -14.98 13.58 3.46
CA PRO A 194 -14.56 12.77 2.31
C PRO A 194 -13.60 11.64 2.65
N LYS A 195 -12.73 11.80 3.67
CA LYS A 195 -11.83 10.74 4.14
C LYS A 195 -12.56 9.49 4.68
N VAL A 196 -13.81 9.62 5.14
CA VAL A 196 -14.62 8.49 5.61
C VAL A 196 -15.09 7.61 4.45
N TRP A 197 -15.14 8.17 3.23
CA TRP A 197 -15.61 7.43 2.06
C TRP A 197 -14.71 6.26 1.71
N HIS A 198 -13.42 6.35 2.02
CA HIS A 198 -12.47 5.24 1.82
C HIS A 198 -12.83 3.98 2.64
N SER A 199 -13.53 4.14 3.77
CA SER A 199 -14.00 3.04 4.63
C SER A 199 -15.53 3.03 4.76
N LEU A 200 -16.24 3.37 3.69
CA LEU A 200 -17.69 3.49 3.65
C LEU A 200 -18.41 2.18 4.04
N GLU A 201 -17.79 1.03 3.78
CA GLU A 201 -18.31 -0.30 4.11
C GLU A 201 -18.63 -0.47 5.61
N ALA A 202 -17.88 0.22 6.47
CA ALA A 202 -18.14 0.16 7.92
C ALA A 202 -19.48 0.80 8.33
N LEU A 203 -20.10 1.60 7.46
CA LEU A 203 -21.40 2.20 7.71
C LEU A 203 -22.57 1.20 7.50
N GLY A 204 -22.30 0.02 6.93
CA GLY A 204 -23.32 -1.00 6.69
C GLY A 204 -24.42 -0.51 5.72
N GLY A 205 -25.69 -0.78 6.05
CA GLY A 205 -26.82 -0.43 5.19
C GLY A 205 -26.95 1.07 4.85
N THR A 206 -26.42 1.97 5.68
CA THR A 206 -26.44 3.41 5.41
C THR A 206 -25.45 3.84 4.31
N ALA A 207 -24.53 2.95 3.91
CA ALA A 207 -23.60 3.17 2.81
C ALA A 207 -24.30 3.08 1.44
N VAL A 208 -25.38 2.31 1.34
CA VAL A 208 -26.04 1.97 0.07
C VAL A 208 -26.58 3.23 -0.61
N GLN A 209 -25.97 3.56 -1.74
CA GLN A 209 -26.31 4.74 -2.56
C GLN A 209 -26.45 6.04 -1.73
N ALA A 210 -25.63 6.17 -0.67
CA ALA A 210 -25.64 7.36 0.17
C ALA A 210 -25.57 8.63 -0.70
N PRO A 211 -26.56 9.53 -0.65
CA PRO A 211 -26.75 10.61 -1.63
C PRO A 211 -25.64 11.65 -1.61
N GLN A 212 -24.90 11.73 -0.51
CA GLN A 212 -23.75 12.63 -0.33
C GLN A 212 -22.43 12.06 -0.89
N VAL A 213 -22.38 10.75 -1.19
CA VAL A 213 -21.19 10.07 -1.74
C VAL A 213 -21.24 10.07 -3.25
N ARG A 214 -20.17 10.49 -3.90
CA ARG A 214 -20.04 10.53 -5.35
C ARG A 214 -18.86 9.67 -5.81
N PRO A 215 -19.09 8.57 -6.53
CA PRO A 215 -18.02 7.81 -7.17
C PRO A 215 -17.26 8.69 -8.17
N VAL A 216 -15.94 8.65 -8.12
CA VAL A 216 -15.08 9.35 -9.08
C VAL A 216 -14.37 8.30 -9.94
N GLY A 217 -14.59 8.36 -11.27
CA GLY A 217 -14.08 7.30 -12.16
C GLY A 217 -14.69 5.91 -11.89
N GLY A 218 -15.81 5.84 -11.17
CA GLY A 218 -16.45 4.60 -10.73
C GLY A 218 -16.04 4.15 -9.33
N ALA A 219 -14.95 4.68 -8.76
CA ALA A 219 -14.48 4.32 -7.42
C ALA A 219 -15.08 5.22 -6.33
N VAL A 220 -15.44 4.67 -5.20
CA VAL A 220 -15.73 5.40 -3.97
C VAL A 220 -14.47 5.42 -3.11
N GLY A 221 -13.90 6.62 -2.89
CA GLY A 221 -12.73 6.80 -2.03
C GLY A 221 -11.53 5.91 -2.39
N CYS A 222 -11.33 5.56 -3.67
CA CYS A 222 -10.28 4.66 -4.13
C CYS A 222 -10.30 3.26 -3.45
N SER A 223 -11.47 2.78 -2.98
CA SER A 223 -11.60 1.48 -2.31
C SER A 223 -12.62 0.58 -3.01
N PRO A 224 -12.25 -0.65 -3.40
CA PRO A 224 -13.20 -1.66 -3.88
C PRO A 224 -14.28 -2.00 -2.85
N ALA A 225 -13.94 -2.14 -1.56
CA ALA A 225 -14.90 -2.44 -0.49
C ALA A 225 -15.92 -1.30 -0.30
N ALA A 226 -15.45 -0.06 -0.24
CA ALA A 226 -16.32 1.12 -0.14
C ALA A 226 -17.24 1.23 -1.37
N THR A 227 -16.73 0.93 -2.56
CA THR A 227 -17.50 0.93 -3.81
C THR A 227 -18.57 -0.17 -3.80
N ALA A 228 -18.21 -1.38 -3.36
CA ALA A 228 -19.16 -2.48 -3.22
C ALA A 228 -20.26 -2.16 -2.19
N ALA A 229 -19.89 -1.57 -1.05
CA ALA A 229 -20.85 -1.14 -0.04
C ALA A 229 -21.81 -0.06 -0.54
N TRP A 230 -21.31 0.90 -1.32
CA TRP A 230 -22.15 1.92 -1.97
C TRP A 230 -23.13 1.31 -2.99
N LEU A 231 -22.70 0.30 -3.74
CA LEU A 231 -23.57 -0.43 -4.67
C LEU A 231 -24.67 -1.24 -3.95
N GLY A 232 -24.37 -1.78 -2.78
CA GLY A 232 -25.29 -2.64 -2.02
C GLY A 232 -25.45 -4.04 -2.63
N ALA A 233 -26.37 -4.83 -2.06
CA ALA A 233 -26.64 -6.23 -2.44
C ALA A 233 -27.54 -6.41 -3.69
N GLY A 234 -27.77 -5.37 -4.46
CA GLY A 234 -28.73 -5.44 -5.56
C GLY A 234 -28.17 -6.07 -6.84
N ASP A 235 -28.95 -6.90 -7.49
CA ASP A 235 -28.73 -7.42 -8.86
C ASP A 235 -28.68 -6.25 -9.85
N GLY A 236 -27.44 -5.80 -10.14
CA GLY A 236 -27.19 -4.53 -10.79
C GLY A 236 -27.43 -4.44 -12.31
N ASP A 237 -27.94 -5.48 -12.95
CA ASP A 237 -28.10 -5.55 -14.41
C ASP A 237 -29.51 -5.13 -14.93
N GLY A 238 -30.32 -4.48 -14.09
CA GLY A 238 -31.57 -3.91 -14.56
C GLY A 238 -31.35 -2.77 -15.54
N ASP A 239 -32.10 -2.73 -16.65
CA ASP A 239 -32.09 -1.69 -17.71
C ASP A 239 -32.26 -0.23 -17.20
N GLY A 240 -32.45 -0.04 -15.89
CA GLY A 240 -32.59 1.24 -15.19
C GLY A 240 -31.41 1.67 -14.32
N ALA A 241 -30.29 0.93 -14.27
CA ALA A 241 -29.14 1.32 -13.46
C ALA A 241 -28.55 2.65 -13.94
N GLY A 242 -28.46 3.66 -13.05
CA GLY A 242 -27.88 4.96 -13.35
C GLY A 242 -26.43 4.84 -13.83
N THR A 243 -25.98 5.82 -14.63
CA THR A 243 -24.63 5.82 -15.23
C THR A 243 -23.51 5.64 -14.17
N GLU A 244 -23.64 6.23 -12.98
CA GLU A 244 -22.68 6.11 -11.88
C GLU A 244 -22.60 4.67 -11.36
N ARG A 245 -23.74 3.98 -11.24
CA ARG A 245 -23.78 2.58 -10.80
C ARG A 245 -23.06 1.66 -11.80
N ARG A 246 -23.31 1.81 -13.10
CA ARG A 246 -22.60 1.04 -14.13
C ARG A 246 -21.09 1.26 -14.07
N ARG A 247 -20.63 2.50 -13.96
CA ARG A 247 -19.20 2.82 -13.82
C ARG A 247 -18.59 2.19 -12.56
N ALA A 248 -19.32 2.13 -11.46
CA ALA A 248 -18.85 1.51 -10.24
C ALA A 248 -18.72 -0.02 -10.38
N ILE A 249 -19.63 -0.67 -11.08
CA ILE A 249 -19.54 -2.10 -11.43
C ILE A 249 -18.35 -2.35 -12.37
N GLU A 250 -18.20 -1.52 -13.42
CA GLU A 250 -17.06 -1.58 -14.35
C GLU A 250 -15.71 -1.40 -13.64
N TYR A 251 -15.64 -0.48 -12.67
CA TYR A 251 -14.47 -0.31 -11.81
C TYR A 251 -14.14 -1.61 -11.06
N LEU A 252 -15.12 -2.23 -10.37
CA LEU A 252 -14.91 -3.48 -9.63
C LEU A 252 -14.46 -4.61 -10.56
N HIS A 253 -15.02 -4.72 -11.77
CA HIS A 253 -14.56 -5.70 -12.76
C HIS A 253 -13.13 -5.42 -13.22
N THR A 254 -12.78 -4.16 -13.43
CA THR A 254 -11.43 -3.76 -13.87
C THR A 254 -10.39 -4.12 -12.81
N VAL A 255 -10.61 -3.77 -11.55
CA VAL A 255 -9.63 -4.00 -10.47
C VAL A 255 -9.47 -5.49 -10.15
N GLN A 256 -10.55 -6.27 -10.16
CA GLN A 256 -10.45 -7.71 -9.94
C GLN A 256 -9.78 -8.45 -11.11
N ALA A 257 -9.94 -7.99 -12.34
CA ALA A 257 -9.30 -8.62 -13.51
C ALA A 257 -7.77 -8.50 -13.45
N ARG A 258 -7.25 -7.47 -12.79
CA ARG A 258 -5.80 -7.28 -12.60
C ARG A 258 -5.17 -8.33 -11.69
N HIS A 259 -5.97 -8.99 -10.84
CA HIS A 259 -5.54 -9.94 -9.84
C HIS A 259 -6.25 -11.30 -9.96
N ASP A 260 -6.88 -11.59 -11.10
CA ASP A 260 -7.61 -12.84 -11.34
C ASP A 260 -8.66 -13.18 -10.24
N GLY A 261 -9.35 -12.14 -9.74
CA GLY A 261 -10.44 -12.27 -8.76
C GLY A 261 -10.29 -11.47 -7.48
N PRO A 262 -9.18 -11.58 -6.72
CA PRO A 262 -8.87 -10.65 -5.63
C PRO A 262 -8.81 -9.20 -6.10
N VAL A 263 -8.85 -8.26 -5.16
CA VAL A 263 -8.78 -6.83 -5.45
C VAL A 263 -7.66 -6.17 -4.66
N PRO A 264 -7.05 -5.08 -5.17
CA PRO A 264 -6.03 -4.34 -4.45
C PRO A 264 -6.63 -3.58 -3.25
N GLY A 265 -5.76 -2.96 -2.44
CA GLY A 265 -6.13 -2.01 -1.40
C GLY A 265 -6.63 -0.69 -2.00
N VAL A 266 -5.86 0.37 -1.80
CA VAL A 266 -6.15 1.67 -2.38
C VAL A 266 -5.89 1.69 -3.88
N THR A 267 -6.89 2.02 -4.69
CA THR A 267 -6.78 2.16 -6.15
C THR A 267 -7.99 2.95 -6.72
N PRO A 268 -7.79 3.85 -7.70
CA PRO A 268 -6.52 4.23 -8.33
C PRO A 268 -5.63 5.12 -7.45
N ILE A 269 -4.30 4.96 -7.60
CA ILE A 269 -3.28 5.77 -6.92
C ILE A 269 -2.35 6.50 -7.90
N GLY A 270 -2.84 6.82 -9.06
CA GLY A 270 -1.99 7.30 -10.16
C GLY A 270 -1.23 8.59 -9.88
N VAL A 271 -1.71 9.49 -9.01
CA VAL A 271 -0.98 10.72 -8.64
C VAL A 271 0.19 10.37 -7.73
N PHE A 272 -0.06 9.63 -6.64
CA PHE A 272 0.97 9.12 -5.74
C PHE A 272 2.07 8.35 -6.50
N GLU A 273 1.70 7.32 -7.25
CA GLU A 273 2.65 6.48 -7.97
C GLU A 273 3.53 7.28 -8.93
N ARG A 274 2.93 8.17 -9.73
CA ARG A 274 3.67 9.02 -10.67
C ARG A 274 4.63 9.96 -9.98
N ALA A 275 4.22 10.57 -8.86
CA ALA A 275 5.07 11.49 -8.11
C ALA A 275 6.30 10.78 -7.54
N TRP A 276 6.11 9.64 -6.86
CA TRP A 276 7.21 8.88 -6.26
C TRP A 276 8.15 8.27 -7.29
N VAL A 277 7.61 7.65 -8.35
CA VAL A 277 8.44 7.07 -9.43
C VAL A 277 9.24 8.15 -10.16
N LEU A 278 8.62 9.28 -10.49
CA LEU A 278 9.33 10.39 -11.15
C LEU A 278 10.43 10.95 -10.27
N SER A 279 10.18 11.16 -8.96
CA SER A 279 11.19 11.67 -8.04
C SER A 279 12.38 10.73 -7.94
N ALA A 280 12.15 9.43 -7.68
CA ALA A 280 13.21 8.44 -7.56
C ALA A 280 14.07 8.32 -8.84
N LEU A 281 13.42 8.29 -10.01
CA LEU A 281 14.12 8.12 -11.28
C LEU A 281 14.81 9.41 -11.75
N ALA A 282 14.20 10.60 -11.55
CA ALA A 282 14.82 11.86 -11.96
C ALA A 282 16.09 12.17 -11.16
N GLU A 283 16.11 11.85 -9.86
CA GLU A 283 17.31 12.01 -9.02
C GLU A 283 18.45 11.06 -9.43
N ALA A 284 18.12 9.79 -9.71
CA ALA A 284 19.12 8.77 -10.02
C ALA A 284 19.58 8.78 -11.49
N PHE A 285 18.77 9.30 -12.39
CA PHE A 285 19.01 9.31 -13.85
C PHE A 285 18.77 10.72 -14.42
N PRO A 286 19.62 11.71 -14.11
CA PRO A 286 19.38 13.12 -14.45
C PRO A 286 19.27 13.41 -15.95
N GLY A 287 19.64 12.47 -16.82
CA GLY A 287 19.48 12.59 -18.28
C GLY A 287 18.20 11.96 -18.83
N THR A 288 17.36 11.36 -17.99
CA THR A 288 16.13 10.69 -18.43
C THR A 288 15.03 11.70 -18.67
N THR A 289 14.45 11.71 -19.88
CA THR A 289 13.28 12.55 -20.20
C THR A 289 12.02 11.71 -20.03
N PRO A 290 11.18 12.01 -19.04
CA PRO A 290 9.92 11.28 -18.86
C PRO A 290 8.92 11.62 -19.97
N PRO A 291 7.95 10.71 -20.26
CA PRO A 291 6.80 11.02 -21.10
C PRO A 291 6.10 12.31 -20.64
N ARG A 292 5.75 13.18 -21.61
CA ARG A 292 5.13 14.49 -21.30
C ARG A 292 3.82 14.37 -20.54
N GLU A 293 3.11 13.29 -20.79
CA GLU A 293 1.82 12.94 -20.18
C GLU A 293 1.92 12.82 -18.66
N LEU A 294 3.03 12.31 -18.13
CA LEU A 294 3.24 12.20 -16.67
C LEU A 294 3.26 13.57 -16.00
N GLY A 295 4.09 14.49 -16.51
CA GLY A 295 4.14 15.84 -15.96
C GLY A 295 2.83 16.61 -16.17
N HIS A 296 2.15 16.42 -17.31
CA HIS A 296 0.84 17.03 -17.56
C HIS A 296 -0.23 16.50 -16.59
N SER A 297 -0.27 15.19 -16.35
CA SER A 297 -1.27 14.58 -15.46
C SER A 297 -1.07 15.02 -14.00
N LEU A 298 0.17 15.09 -13.52
CA LEU A 298 0.46 15.63 -12.19
C LEU A 298 0.04 17.10 -12.09
N HIS A 299 0.38 17.90 -13.08
CA HIS A 299 0.03 19.34 -13.09
C HIS A 299 -1.48 19.56 -13.12
N ALA A 300 -2.24 18.73 -13.87
CA ALA A 300 -3.69 18.81 -13.99
C ALA A 300 -4.43 18.32 -12.74
N ALA A 301 -3.78 17.53 -11.87
CA ALA A 301 -4.37 17.04 -10.63
C ALA A 301 -4.49 18.10 -9.53
N PHE A 302 -3.77 19.24 -9.65
CA PHE A 302 -3.78 20.29 -8.63
C PHE A 302 -5.10 21.07 -8.59
N GLY A 303 -5.72 21.05 -7.41
CA GLY A 303 -6.76 21.99 -7.00
C GLY A 303 -6.20 23.06 -6.04
N ASP A 304 -7.11 23.82 -5.39
CA ASP A 304 -6.75 24.92 -4.47
C ASP A 304 -5.98 24.43 -3.24
N LEU A 305 -6.27 23.22 -2.77
CA LEU A 305 -5.62 22.59 -1.61
C LEU A 305 -4.53 21.58 -2.00
N GLY A 306 -4.07 21.55 -3.25
CA GLY A 306 -3.07 20.59 -3.73
C GLY A 306 -3.68 19.40 -4.47
N VAL A 307 -3.07 18.22 -4.36
CA VAL A 307 -3.47 16.99 -5.05
C VAL A 307 -3.87 15.90 -4.05
N PRO A 308 -4.80 14.99 -4.41
CA PRO A 308 -5.03 13.75 -3.69
C PRO A 308 -4.10 12.63 -4.21
N ALA A 309 -3.87 11.57 -3.44
CA ALA A 309 -3.20 10.34 -3.90
C ALA A 309 -3.86 9.73 -5.14
N GLY A 310 -5.19 9.79 -5.19
CA GLY A 310 -6.00 9.31 -6.29
C GLY A 310 -7.38 9.97 -6.36
N PRO A 311 -8.11 9.78 -7.48
CA PRO A 311 -9.40 10.42 -7.72
C PRO A 311 -10.45 10.05 -6.66
N GLY A 312 -11.09 11.06 -6.05
CA GLY A 312 -12.13 10.84 -5.03
C GLY A 312 -11.62 10.75 -3.60
N LEU A 313 -10.31 10.78 -3.38
CA LEU A 313 -9.71 11.07 -2.07
C LEU A 313 -9.64 12.59 -1.84
N PRO A 314 -9.62 13.04 -0.59
CA PRO A 314 -9.35 14.45 -0.30
C PRO A 314 -7.90 14.81 -0.65
N PRO A 315 -7.61 16.04 -1.08
CA PRO A 315 -6.24 16.53 -1.17
C PRO A 315 -5.54 16.45 0.18
N ASP A 316 -4.24 16.18 0.14
CA ASP A 316 -3.39 16.17 1.31
C ASP A 316 -2.02 16.79 1.01
N SER A 317 -1.28 17.11 2.05
CA SER A 317 0.01 17.78 1.89
C SER A 317 1.16 16.85 1.55
N ASP A 318 1.03 15.54 1.80
CA ASP A 318 2.05 14.53 1.49
C ASP A 318 2.15 14.33 -0.03
N ASP A 319 1.02 13.93 -0.65
CA ASP A 319 0.94 13.76 -2.10
C ASP A 319 1.20 15.08 -2.84
N THR A 320 0.72 16.20 -2.28
CA THR A 320 0.97 17.54 -2.83
C THR A 320 2.47 17.87 -2.84
N ALA A 321 3.17 17.63 -1.75
CA ALA A 321 4.61 17.92 -1.65
C ALA A 321 5.43 16.98 -2.56
N GLY A 322 5.08 15.68 -2.61
CA GLY A 322 5.68 14.72 -3.53
C GLY A 322 5.48 15.12 -5.00
N ALA A 323 4.28 15.54 -5.39
CA ALA A 323 3.99 16.00 -6.74
C ALA A 323 4.75 17.30 -7.09
N LEU A 324 4.87 18.24 -6.16
CA LEU A 324 5.64 19.47 -6.35
C LEU A 324 7.13 19.18 -6.56
N HIS A 325 7.70 18.30 -5.73
CA HIS A 325 9.09 17.87 -5.85
C HIS A 325 9.34 17.16 -7.20
N ALA A 326 8.49 16.20 -7.57
CA ALA A 326 8.59 15.53 -8.86
C ALA A 326 8.54 16.50 -10.05
N LEU A 327 7.61 17.46 -10.02
CA LEU A 327 7.49 18.49 -11.06
C LEU A 327 8.72 19.40 -11.12
N ALA A 328 9.32 19.76 -9.99
CA ALA A 328 10.56 20.54 -9.95
C ALA A 328 11.73 19.78 -10.60
N LEU A 329 11.90 18.50 -10.25
CA LEU A 329 12.95 17.65 -10.80
C LEU A 329 12.88 17.46 -12.33
N ILE A 330 11.67 17.44 -12.89
CA ILE A 330 11.49 17.31 -14.36
C ILE A 330 11.42 18.67 -15.08
N GLY A 331 11.82 19.76 -14.42
CA GLY A 331 11.86 21.12 -15.00
C GLY A 331 10.50 21.76 -15.27
N ARG A 332 9.48 21.39 -14.50
CA ARG A 332 8.11 21.94 -14.55
C ARG A 332 7.65 22.45 -13.18
N PRO A 333 8.43 23.28 -12.49
CA PRO A 333 8.13 23.70 -11.13
C PRO A 333 6.77 24.37 -11.02
N ARG A 334 6.12 24.19 -9.88
CA ARG A 334 4.86 24.83 -9.49
C ARG A 334 5.03 25.46 -8.11
N SER A 335 4.33 26.58 -7.87
CA SER A 335 4.32 27.24 -6.56
C SER A 335 3.74 26.33 -5.48
N PRO A 336 4.42 26.18 -4.32
CA PRO A 336 3.95 25.36 -3.21
C PRO A 336 2.97 26.11 -2.27
N GLU A 337 2.35 27.21 -2.71
CA GLU A 337 1.46 28.04 -1.90
C GLU A 337 0.30 27.28 -1.26
N CYS A 338 -0.23 26.23 -1.94
CA CYS A 338 -1.30 25.40 -1.39
C CYS A 338 -0.91 24.68 -0.10
N LEU A 339 0.38 24.41 0.14
CA LEU A 339 0.87 23.75 1.36
C LEU A 339 0.66 24.59 2.64
N TRP A 340 0.56 25.91 2.54
CA TRP A 340 0.32 26.75 3.70
C TRP A 340 -1.03 26.50 4.39
N ALA A 341 -2.00 25.89 3.67
CA ALA A 341 -3.27 25.49 4.26
C ALA A 341 -3.12 24.38 5.33
N TYR A 342 -2.00 23.69 5.33
CA TYR A 342 -1.70 22.60 6.26
C TYR A 342 -0.77 23.00 7.41
N GLU A 343 -0.35 24.26 7.46
CA GLU A 343 0.57 24.74 8.48
C GLU A 343 -0.04 24.66 9.89
N SER A 344 0.75 24.18 10.85
CA SER A 344 0.47 24.28 12.28
C SER A 344 1.59 25.01 13.02
N ASP A 345 1.46 25.17 14.33
CA ASP A 345 2.45 25.88 15.12
C ASP A 345 3.85 25.28 15.04
N THR A 346 3.94 23.93 15.04
CA THR A 346 5.20 23.21 15.14
C THR A 346 5.60 22.45 13.88
N HIS A 347 4.65 22.06 13.04
CA HIS A 347 4.86 21.19 11.86
C HIS A 347 3.81 21.50 10.79
N PHE A 348 3.77 20.70 9.73
CA PHE A 348 2.68 20.69 8.75
C PHE A 348 1.87 19.41 8.90
N ARG A 349 0.54 19.54 8.88
CA ARG A 349 -0.38 18.40 8.95
C ARG A 349 -0.52 17.77 7.57
N CYS A 350 -0.68 16.45 7.52
CA CYS A 350 -1.04 15.79 6.26
C CYS A 350 -2.47 16.17 5.83
N PHE A 351 -3.41 16.13 6.77
CA PHE A 351 -4.81 16.56 6.57
C PHE A 351 -5.19 17.64 7.59
N ALA A 352 -6.18 18.48 7.26
CA ALA A 352 -6.65 19.55 8.14
C ALA A 352 -7.02 19.08 9.56
N ALA A 353 -7.55 17.85 9.67
CA ALA A 353 -7.92 17.21 10.94
C ALA A 353 -7.26 15.83 11.04
N GLU A 354 -5.96 15.80 11.33
CA GLU A 354 -5.24 14.56 11.61
C GLU A 354 -5.04 14.34 13.11
N ARG A 355 -4.96 13.05 13.52
CA ARG A 355 -4.68 12.67 14.91
C ARG A 355 -3.18 12.59 15.19
N THR A 356 -2.43 11.99 14.29
CA THR A 356 -1.00 11.74 14.42
C THR A 356 -0.25 12.47 13.30
N PRO A 357 0.74 13.32 13.61
CA PRO A 357 1.55 13.95 12.56
C PRO A 357 2.41 12.92 11.81
N SER A 358 2.76 13.25 10.57
CA SER A 358 3.58 12.41 9.71
C SER A 358 4.98 12.96 9.54
N THR A 359 5.97 12.09 9.73
CA THR A 359 7.40 12.40 9.55
C THR A 359 7.72 12.55 8.06
N SER A 360 7.28 11.60 7.23
CA SER A 360 7.53 11.63 5.79
C SER A 360 6.87 12.84 5.12
N THR A 361 5.63 13.16 5.48
CA THR A 361 4.94 14.37 4.99
C THR A 361 5.76 15.64 5.26
N ASN A 362 6.28 15.81 6.48
CA ASN A 362 7.10 16.98 6.79
C ASN A 362 8.43 16.96 6.04
N ALA A 363 9.05 15.81 5.82
CA ALA A 363 10.24 15.68 4.99
C ALA A 363 9.95 16.07 3.52
N HIS A 364 8.83 15.60 2.94
CA HIS A 364 8.44 15.96 1.57
C HIS A 364 8.13 17.45 1.43
N ILE A 365 7.47 18.08 2.44
CA ILE A 365 7.24 19.53 2.44
C ILE A 365 8.55 20.31 2.54
N LEU A 366 9.52 19.81 3.33
CA LEU A 366 10.86 20.39 3.39
C LEU A 366 11.53 20.40 2.02
N MET A 367 11.43 19.28 1.27
CA MET A 367 11.91 19.18 -0.11
C MET A 367 11.20 20.20 -1.02
N ALA A 368 9.86 20.22 -1.01
CA ALA A 368 9.08 21.09 -1.87
C ALA A 368 9.35 22.59 -1.61
N PHE A 369 9.51 22.99 -0.35
CA PHE A 369 9.84 24.38 0.01
C PHE A 369 11.29 24.73 -0.29
N GLY A 370 12.21 23.77 -0.08
CA GLY A 370 13.63 23.98 -0.34
C GLY A 370 13.96 24.06 -1.84
N ASP A 371 13.25 23.32 -2.68
CA ASP A 371 13.40 23.36 -4.13
C ASP A 371 12.71 24.57 -4.78
N HIS A 372 11.86 25.29 -4.03
CA HIS A 372 11.14 26.46 -4.54
C HIS A 372 12.00 27.71 -4.58
N GLU A 373 12.15 28.31 -5.75
CA GLU A 373 12.78 29.62 -5.91
C GLU A 373 11.81 30.74 -5.54
N ALA A 374 11.68 30.99 -4.23
CA ALA A 374 10.86 32.06 -3.71
C ALA A 374 11.40 33.44 -4.12
N ASP A 375 10.51 34.37 -4.47
CA ASP A 375 10.88 35.76 -4.70
C ASP A 375 11.37 36.44 -3.41
N ALA A 376 11.87 37.68 -3.53
CA ALA A 376 12.49 38.40 -2.41
C ALA A 376 11.52 38.66 -1.25
N ALA A 377 10.22 38.85 -1.53
CA ALA A 377 9.20 39.16 -0.52
C ALA A 377 8.90 37.94 0.34
N ASP A 378 8.80 36.75 -0.26
CA ASP A 378 8.37 35.51 0.41
C ASP A 378 9.54 34.69 0.97
N ARG A 379 10.77 34.94 0.52
CA ARG A 379 11.97 34.17 0.92
C ARG A 379 12.13 34.02 2.43
N ALA A 380 11.76 35.06 3.20
CA ALA A 380 11.85 35.00 4.66
C ALA A 380 10.80 34.06 5.27
N ARG A 381 9.61 33.96 4.67
CA ARG A 381 8.54 33.01 5.06
C ARG A 381 8.97 31.58 4.85
N TYR A 382 9.46 31.24 3.65
CA TYR A 382 9.96 29.89 3.32
C TYR A 382 11.12 29.48 4.20
N ARG A 383 12.12 30.36 4.44
CA ARG A 383 13.23 30.05 5.35
C ARG A 383 12.77 29.74 6.78
N ARG A 384 11.78 30.47 7.30
CA ARG A 384 11.21 30.18 8.64
C ARG A 384 10.52 28.81 8.66
N ALA A 385 9.76 28.46 7.62
CA ALA A 385 9.10 27.16 7.51
C ALA A 385 10.12 26.01 7.40
N ILE A 386 11.15 26.15 6.56
CA ILE A 386 12.27 25.21 6.44
C ILE A 386 12.93 24.98 7.81
N GLY A 387 13.24 26.04 8.55
CA GLY A 387 13.82 25.94 9.90
C GLY A 387 12.88 25.26 10.89
N LYS A 388 11.58 25.60 10.87
CA LYS A 388 10.55 24.96 11.70
C LYS A 388 10.45 23.46 11.43
N ILE A 389 10.36 23.06 10.16
CA ILE A 389 10.25 21.65 9.76
C ILE A 389 11.54 20.89 10.14
N SER A 390 12.71 21.45 9.86
CA SER A 390 13.99 20.83 10.22
C SER A 390 14.10 20.59 11.72
N GLN A 391 13.77 21.58 12.54
CA GLN A 391 13.76 21.43 13.99
C GLN A 391 12.75 20.37 14.47
N TRP A 392 11.55 20.32 13.85
CA TRP A 392 10.55 19.34 14.18
C TRP A 392 11.03 17.91 13.83
N LEU A 393 11.61 17.72 12.63
CA LEU A 393 12.19 16.42 12.21
C LEU A 393 13.29 15.94 13.16
N HIS A 394 14.17 16.86 13.66
CA HIS A 394 15.17 16.51 14.67
C HIS A 394 14.50 15.98 15.96
N GLY A 395 13.39 16.62 16.38
CA GLY A 395 12.63 16.19 17.56
C GLY A 395 11.89 14.85 17.39
N GLN A 396 11.66 14.41 16.14
CA GLN A 396 11.03 13.10 15.85
C GLN A 396 12.04 11.96 15.72
N GLN A 397 13.35 12.27 15.65
CA GLN A 397 14.37 11.21 15.57
C GLN A 397 14.40 10.38 16.85
N ARG A 398 14.36 9.08 16.70
CA ARG A 398 14.44 8.12 17.82
C ARG A 398 15.86 8.05 18.39
N PRO A 399 16.01 7.61 19.65
CA PRO A 399 17.33 7.48 20.27
C PRO A 399 18.31 6.56 19.52
N ASP A 400 17.78 5.62 18.71
CA ASP A 400 18.59 4.73 17.87
C ASP A 400 19.08 5.39 16.58
N GLY A 401 18.62 6.59 16.26
CA GLY A 401 18.96 7.34 15.04
C GLY A 401 17.96 7.19 13.89
N SER A 402 16.93 6.35 14.02
CA SER A 402 15.89 6.16 13.02
C SER A 402 14.73 7.15 13.15
N TRP A 403 13.87 7.20 12.13
CA TRP A 403 12.54 7.80 12.19
C TRP A 403 11.48 6.75 11.90
N ILE A 404 10.27 6.98 12.40
CA ILE A 404 9.07 6.20 12.07
C ILE A 404 8.01 7.11 11.50
N ASP A 405 7.07 6.53 10.77
CA ASP A 405 5.97 7.27 10.16
C ASP A 405 4.66 6.48 10.22
N LYS A 406 3.54 7.19 10.03
CA LYS A 406 2.20 6.58 10.01
C LYS A 406 1.77 6.02 8.65
N TRP A 407 2.55 6.26 7.59
CA TRP A 407 2.24 5.78 6.24
C TRP A 407 2.99 4.51 5.85
N HIS A 408 3.98 4.12 6.66
CA HIS A 408 4.83 2.99 6.34
C HIS A 408 5.23 2.22 7.60
N ALA A 409 5.08 0.90 7.57
CA ALA A 409 5.35 0.04 8.71
C ALA A 409 6.84 -0.06 9.10
N SER A 410 7.72 0.24 8.16
CA SER A 410 9.18 0.14 8.38
C SER A 410 9.83 1.50 8.62
N PRO A 411 10.76 1.61 9.59
CA PRO A 411 11.50 2.84 9.88
C PRO A 411 12.44 3.28 8.74
N TYR A 412 12.82 2.39 7.83
CA TYR A 412 13.73 2.72 6.73
C TYR A 412 13.14 3.77 5.78
N TYR A 413 11.83 3.73 5.54
CA TYR A 413 11.15 4.74 4.71
C TYR A 413 11.20 6.14 5.34
N ALA A 414 10.73 6.28 6.57
CA ALA A 414 10.75 7.59 7.25
C ALA A 414 12.18 8.13 7.42
N THR A 415 13.15 7.23 7.60
CA THR A 415 14.57 7.59 7.73
C THR A 415 15.12 8.11 6.41
N VAL A 416 14.88 7.45 5.27
CA VAL A 416 15.37 7.95 3.98
C VAL A 416 14.72 9.27 3.60
N CYS A 417 13.41 9.45 3.84
CA CYS A 417 12.73 10.72 3.60
C CYS A 417 13.34 11.86 4.44
N SER A 418 13.49 11.65 5.76
CA SER A 418 14.08 12.65 6.67
C SER A 418 15.53 12.99 6.32
N VAL A 419 16.34 11.95 6.03
CA VAL A 419 17.75 12.15 5.64
C VAL A 419 17.86 12.89 4.32
N SER A 420 17.09 12.55 3.31
CA SER A 420 17.11 13.23 2.00
C SER A 420 16.77 14.70 2.14
N ALA A 421 15.72 15.00 2.88
CA ALA A 421 15.26 16.38 3.08
C ALA A 421 16.25 17.21 3.92
N LEU A 422 16.73 16.67 5.05
CA LEU A 422 17.67 17.37 5.94
C LEU A 422 19.08 17.52 5.32
N ALA A 423 19.54 16.54 4.54
CA ALA A 423 20.84 16.64 3.86
C ALA A 423 20.83 17.71 2.76
N ARG A 424 19.69 17.90 2.08
CA ARG A 424 19.57 18.85 0.97
C ARG A 424 19.21 20.27 1.43
N HIS A 425 18.29 20.40 2.38
CA HIS A 425 17.69 21.67 2.77
C HIS A 425 17.77 22.01 4.26
N GLY A 426 18.25 21.08 5.10
CA GLY A 426 18.48 21.33 6.51
C GLY A 426 19.66 22.28 6.75
N ASP A 427 19.75 22.79 7.96
CA ASP A 427 20.86 23.63 8.39
C ASP A 427 22.02 22.79 9.01
N ALA A 428 23.06 23.47 9.47
CA ALA A 428 24.22 22.81 10.08
C ALA A 428 23.89 21.95 11.31
N SER A 429 22.77 22.22 12.01
CA SER A 429 22.33 21.42 13.16
C SER A 429 21.88 20.00 12.75
N SER A 430 21.47 19.81 11.50
CA SER A 430 21.08 18.51 10.94
C SER A 430 22.24 17.49 10.91
N ALA A 431 23.48 17.94 10.92
CA ALA A 431 24.65 17.05 10.82
C ALA A 431 24.71 15.95 11.92
N VAL A 432 24.19 16.22 13.11
CA VAL A 432 24.13 15.25 14.21
C VAL A 432 23.10 14.16 13.89
N ALA A 433 21.91 14.56 13.48
CA ALA A 433 20.81 13.65 13.15
C ALA A 433 21.17 12.77 11.95
N LEU A 434 21.78 13.34 10.91
CA LEU A 434 22.22 12.62 9.71
C LEU A 434 23.28 11.55 10.05
N ARG A 435 24.24 11.86 10.94
CA ARG A 435 25.24 10.87 11.37
C ARG A 435 24.61 9.74 12.17
N ALA A 436 23.69 10.05 13.10
CA ALA A 436 22.99 9.04 13.88
C ALA A 436 22.21 8.07 12.97
N ALA A 437 21.55 8.59 11.91
CA ALA A 437 20.87 7.78 10.92
C ALA A 437 21.84 6.86 10.15
N THR A 438 23.00 7.40 9.75
CA THR A 438 24.05 6.58 9.09
C THR A 438 24.53 5.45 9.99
N GLU A 439 24.81 5.75 11.26
CA GLU A 439 25.24 4.75 12.25
C GLU A 439 24.17 3.68 12.47
N TRP A 440 22.89 4.06 12.57
CA TRP A 440 21.77 3.14 12.68
C TRP A 440 21.67 2.21 11.46
N VAL A 441 21.71 2.76 10.23
CA VAL A 441 21.62 1.95 9.00
C VAL A 441 22.79 0.99 8.90
N LEU A 442 24.03 1.43 9.19
CA LEU A 442 25.19 0.55 9.18
C LEU A 442 25.08 -0.57 10.23
N GLY A 443 24.56 -0.25 11.41
CA GLY A 443 24.40 -1.22 12.52
C GLY A 443 23.27 -2.23 12.31
N THR A 444 22.34 -1.96 11.41
CA THR A 444 21.15 -2.82 11.17
C THR A 444 21.23 -3.66 9.88
N GLN A 445 22.36 -3.60 9.15
CA GLN A 445 22.54 -4.45 7.97
C GLN A 445 22.61 -5.93 8.37
N ARG A 446 21.81 -6.73 7.67
CA ARG A 446 21.76 -8.19 7.88
C ARG A 446 23.01 -8.86 7.26
N HIS A 447 23.28 -10.10 7.68
CA HIS A 447 24.47 -10.85 7.23
C HIS A 447 24.45 -11.14 5.71
N ASP A 448 23.25 -11.24 5.10
CA ASP A 448 23.07 -11.43 3.65
C ASP A 448 23.20 -10.13 2.83
N GLY A 449 23.49 -9.01 3.51
CA GLY A 449 23.64 -7.70 2.88
C GLY A 449 22.36 -6.88 2.77
N SER A 450 21.20 -7.45 3.08
CA SER A 450 19.91 -6.77 3.05
C SER A 450 19.66 -5.92 4.30
N TRP A 451 18.58 -5.13 4.24
CA TRP A 451 17.93 -4.49 5.38
C TRP A 451 16.45 -4.84 5.41
N GLY A 452 15.88 -4.78 6.61
CA GLY A 452 14.46 -4.97 6.82
C GLY A 452 14.09 -5.16 8.28
N LEU A 453 12.92 -4.65 8.68
CA LEU A 453 12.45 -4.69 10.06
C LEU A 453 12.17 -6.13 10.52
N TRP A 454 11.48 -6.92 9.71
CA TRP A 454 11.13 -8.32 10.02
C TRP A 454 11.99 -9.31 9.22
N SER A 455 12.17 -9.07 7.95
CA SER A 455 13.01 -9.84 7.03
C SER A 455 13.69 -8.90 6.06
N GLY A 456 14.77 -9.33 5.38
CA GLY A 456 15.37 -8.52 4.31
C GLY A 456 14.40 -8.36 3.15
N THR A 457 14.19 -7.11 2.70
CA THR A 457 13.33 -6.78 1.55
C THR A 457 14.08 -5.93 0.53
N SER A 458 13.67 -5.97 -0.73
CA SER A 458 14.25 -5.09 -1.76
C SER A 458 13.97 -3.62 -1.48
N GLU A 459 12.77 -3.31 -1.00
CA GLU A 459 12.33 -1.96 -0.67
C GLU A 459 13.17 -1.34 0.45
N GLU A 460 13.21 -1.99 1.61
CA GLU A 460 13.96 -1.49 2.77
C GLU A 460 15.47 -1.44 2.50
N THR A 461 15.98 -2.39 1.71
CA THR A 461 17.38 -2.38 1.27
C THR A 461 17.68 -1.17 0.38
N ALA A 462 16.77 -0.83 -0.56
CA ALA A 462 16.90 0.35 -1.38
C ALA A 462 16.89 1.65 -0.55
N TYR A 463 15.98 1.78 0.41
CA TYR A 463 15.92 2.93 1.32
C TYR A 463 17.16 3.07 2.20
N ALA A 464 17.66 1.96 2.75
CA ALA A 464 18.88 1.94 3.55
C ALA A 464 20.10 2.36 2.74
N MET A 465 20.27 1.83 1.53
CA MET A 465 21.35 2.23 0.61
C MET A 465 21.28 3.73 0.28
N GLN A 466 20.10 4.24 -0.04
CA GLN A 466 19.92 5.67 -0.35
C GLN A 466 20.20 6.57 0.87
N THR A 467 19.83 6.13 2.08
CA THR A 467 20.20 6.83 3.33
C THR A 467 21.72 6.95 3.45
N LEU A 468 22.45 5.85 3.28
CA LEU A 468 23.92 5.83 3.34
C LEU A 468 24.59 6.69 2.25
N LEU A 469 23.98 6.77 1.07
CA LEU A 469 24.54 7.51 -0.07
C LEU A 469 24.29 9.02 0.03
N ARG A 470 23.26 9.45 0.77
CA ARG A 470 22.88 10.87 0.89
C ARG A 470 23.39 11.52 2.19
N ALA A 471 23.60 10.76 3.25
CA ALA A 471 24.06 11.27 4.53
C ALA A 471 25.59 11.32 4.62
N PRO A 472 26.17 12.29 5.35
CA PRO A 472 27.60 12.30 5.64
C PRO A 472 27.97 11.17 6.60
N ALA A 473 29.07 10.48 6.33
CA ALA A 473 29.58 9.37 7.13
C ALA A 473 30.92 9.70 7.80
N ARG A 474 31.21 9.05 8.94
CA ARG A 474 32.55 9.10 9.58
C ARG A 474 33.54 8.13 8.90
N ASP A 475 33.05 7.01 8.41
CA ASP A 475 33.82 5.99 7.70
C ASP A 475 33.19 5.69 6.35
N ASP A 476 33.69 6.36 5.34
CA ASP A 476 33.27 6.16 3.96
C ASP A 476 33.50 4.73 3.47
N GLY A 477 34.57 4.06 3.93
CA GLY A 477 34.85 2.68 3.59
C GLY A 477 33.81 1.70 4.16
N ALA A 478 33.27 1.97 5.37
CA ALA A 478 32.18 1.18 5.92
C ALA A 478 30.88 1.35 5.11
N VAL A 479 30.59 2.58 4.69
CA VAL A 479 29.45 2.88 3.81
C VAL A 479 29.59 2.13 2.49
N ASP A 480 30.74 2.23 1.83
CA ASP A 480 30.97 1.59 0.52
C ASP A 480 30.80 0.06 0.62
N ARG A 481 31.36 -0.57 1.66
CA ARG A 481 31.20 -2.02 1.88
C ARG A 481 29.73 -2.39 2.12
N ALA A 482 28.98 -1.60 2.90
CA ALA A 482 27.58 -1.86 3.18
C ALA A 482 26.72 -1.72 1.91
N VAL A 483 26.92 -0.65 1.14
CA VAL A 483 26.23 -0.38 -0.13
C VAL A 483 26.51 -1.49 -1.15
N LEU A 484 27.76 -1.94 -1.29
CA LEU A 484 28.13 -3.06 -2.20
C LEU A 484 27.41 -4.36 -1.84
N ARG A 485 27.29 -4.69 -0.55
CA ARG A 485 26.54 -5.88 -0.12
C ARG A 485 25.05 -5.73 -0.39
N GLY A 486 24.49 -4.53 -0.19
CA GLY A 486 23.10 -4.24 -0.54
C GLY A 486 22.82 -4.37 -2.04
N ASP A 487 23.69 -3.83 -2.91
CA ASP A 487 23.54 -3.99 -4.37
C ASP A 487 23.62 -5.46 -4.80
N ALA A 488 24.52 -6.24 -4.18
CA ALA A 488 24.60 -7.68 -4.44
C ALA A 488 23.31 -8.43 -4.06
N PHE A 489 22.70 -8.08 -2.91
CA PHE A 489 21.40 -8.63 -2.52
C PHE A 489 20.31 -8.26 -3.55
N LEU A 490 20.18 -6.99 -3.91
CA LEU A 490 19.19 -6.55 -4.90
C LEU A 490 19.40 -7.22 -6.27
N ALA A 491 20.64 -7.40 -6.69
CA ALA A 491 20.97 -8.10 -7.94
C ALA A 491 20.52 -9.57 -7.93
N ALA A 492 20.67 -10.25 -6.77
CA ALA A 492 20.25 -11.63 -6.61
C ALA A 492 18.72 -11.77 -6.67
N GLN A 493 17.97 -10.81 -6.11
CA GLN A 493 16.50 -10.78 -6.19
C GLN A 493 16.01 -10.63 -7.65
N ASP A 494 16.63 -9.75 -8.43
CA ASP A 494 16.31 -9.60 -9.86
C ASP A 494 16.58 -10.88 -10.64
N GLY A 495 17.71 -11.55 -10.39
CA GLY A 495 18.07 -12.81 -11.03
C GLY A 495 17.15 -13.99 -10.68
N ALA A 496 16.59 -14.02 -9.47
CA ALA A 496 15.60 -15.01 -9.06
C ALA A 496 14.28 -14.84 -9.82
N ALA A 497 13.82 -13.60 -9.98
CA ALA A 497 12.60 -13.28 -10.71
C ALA A 497 12.62 -13.73 -12.18
N HIS A 498 13.77 -13.67 -12.83
CA HIS A 498 13.91 -14.11 -14.22
C HIS A 498 13.85 -15.64 -14.36
N ARG A 499 14.24 -16.40 -13.34
CA ARG A 499 14.16 -17.89 -13.36
C ARG A 499 12.74 -18.39 -13.17
N ASP A 500 11.91 -17.71 -12.39
CA ASP A 500 10.51 -18.10 -12.17
C ASP A 500 9.61 -17.84 -13.39
N HIS A 501 10.02 -16.95 -14.31
CA HIS A 501 9.30 -16.67 -15.57
C HIS A 501 9.82 -17.43 -16.79
N GLY A 502 10.97 -18.10 -16.68
CA GLY A 502 11.50 -19.01 -17.69
C GLY A 502 10.90 -20.40 -17.51
N GLY A 503 9.86 -20.74 -18.27
CA GLY A 503 9.36 -22.12 -18.38
C GLY A 503 10.47 -23.06 -18.91
N PRO A 504 10.33 -24.38 -18.73
CA PRO A 504 11.36 -25.35 -19.13
C PRO A 504 11.62 -25.22 -20.63
N ASP A 505 12.87 -24.93 -20.99
CA ASP A 505 13.36 -24.97 -22.37
C ASP A 505 13.08 -26.35 -22.97
N ASP A 506 12.37 -26.31 -24.06
CA ASP A 506 12.05 -27.41 -24.95
C ASP A 506 13.36 -28.04 -25.47
N HIS A 507 13.86 -29.05 -24.81
CA HIS A 507 14.89 -29.92 -25.39
C HIS A 507 14.24 -30.79 -26.45
N GLY A 508 14.25 -30.27 -27.67
CA GLY A 508 13.90 -31.01 -28.87
C GLY A 508 14.69 -32.30 -29.02
N GLY A 509 13.99 -33.42 -28.94
CA GLY A 509 14.42 -34.69 -29.47
C GLY A 509 13.61 -34.99 -30.75
N PRO A 510 14.19 -35.63 -31.79
CA PRO A 510 13.60 -35.69 -33.11
C PRO A 510 12.65 -36.88 -33.29
N ASP A 511 11.61 -36.62 -34.10
CA ASP A 511 10.86 -37.52 -34.97
C ASP A 511 10.07 -38.73 -34.41
N ALA A 512 8.74 -38.63 -34.50
CA ALA A 512 7.90 -39.63 -35.17
C ALA A 512 6.49 -39.08 -35.48
N PRO A 513 5.88 -39.43 -36.60
CA PRO A 513 4.68 -38.82 -37.14
C PRO A 513 3.38 -39.56 -36.76
N ASP A 514 2.30 -38.81 -36.95
CA ASP A 514 0.94 -39.25 -37.31
C ASP A 514 -0.18 -39.15 -36.27
N GLY A 515 -1.05 -38.23 -36.56
CA GLY A 515 -2.48 -38.43 -36.70
C GLY A 515 -3.35 -38.67 -35.46
N ARG A 516 -3.98 -37.59 -34.91
CA ARG A 516 -5.44 -37.55 -34.70
C ARG A 516 -5.90 -36.18 -34.12
N ARG A 517 -6.90 -35.61 -34.77
CA ARG A 517 -7.65 -34.44 -34.32
C ARG A 517 -8.31 -34.69 -32.96
N GLY A 518 -8.08 -33.83 -31.98
CA GLY A 518 -8.73 -33.87 -30.69
C GLY A 518 -8.89 -32.45 -30.12
N ARG A 519 -10.10 -31.98 -30.06
CA ARG A 519 -10.76 -30.87 -29.35
C ARG A 519 -9.91 -30.10 -28.36
N GLY A 520 -9.98 -28.76 -28.49
CA GLY A 520 -9.35 -27.77 -27.63
C GLY A 520 -9.62 -28.00 -26.13
N ARG A 521 -8.55 -28.09 -25.38
CA ARG A 521 -8.55 -27.85 -23.94
C ARG A 521 -8.27 -26.37 -23.73
N HIS A 522 -9.21 -25.70 -23.09
CA HIS A 522 -8.96 -24.39 -22.50
C HIS A 522 -7.86 -24.59 -21.45
N GLY A 523 -6.73 -23.92 -21.63
CA GLY A 523 -5.63 -23.93 -20.67
C GLY A 523 -6.10 -23.33 -19.35
N GLU A 524 -6.06 -24.11 -18.29
CA GLU A 524 -6.08 -23.63 -16.92
C GLU A 524 -4.78 -22.86 -16.72
N HIS A 525 -4.88 -21.53 -16.68
CA HIS A 525 -3.79 -20.70 -16.18
C HIS A 525 -3.68 -20.96 -14.68
N ASP A 526 -2.65 -21.68 -14.29
CA ASP A 526 -2.29 -21.94 -12.91
C ASP A 526 -2.06 -20.63 -12.16
N GLY A 527 -2.79 -20.44 -11.03
CA GLY A 527 -2.76 -19.26 -10.17
C GLY A 527 -1.44 -19.06 -9.38
N HIS A 528 -0.30 -19.17 -10.04
CA HIS A 528 1.02 -18.99 -9.43
C HIS A 528 1.46 -17.52 -9.32
N GLY A 529 0.81 -16.59 -10.06
CA GLY A 529 1.19 -15.18 -10.10
C GLY A 529 1.11 -14.46 -8.75
N HIS A 530 0.05 -14.65 -7.99
CA HIS A 530 -0.20 -13.86 -6.76
C HIS A 530 0.72 -14.17 -5.58
N ARG A 531 1.17 -15.43 -5.42
CA ARG A 531 2.17 -15.77 -4.39
C ARG A 531 3.56 -15.27 -4.75
N GLY A 532 3.87 -15.17 -6.05
CA GLY A 532 5.11 -14.60 -6.55
C GLY A 532 5.24 -13.12 -6.20
N ASP A 533 4.22 -12.32 -6.45
CA ASP A 533 4.24 -10.87 -6.22
C ASP A 533 4.29 -10.50 -4.74
N ALA A 534 3.48 -11.11 -3.87
CA ALA A 534 3.50 -10.85 -2.44
C ALA A 534 4.79 -11.31 -1.74
N ARG A 535 5.47 -12.35 -2.28
CA ARG A 535 6.79 -12.77 -1.79
C ARG A 535 7.89 -11.84 -2.26
N ARG A 536 7.77 -11.29 -3.46
CA ARG A 536 8.74 -10.40 -4.08
C ARG A 536 8.66 -8.98 -3.52
N TYR A 537 7.44 -8.50 -3.25
CA TYR A 537 7.14 -7.16 -2.74
C TYR A 537 6.31 -7.28 -1.47
N PRO A 538 6.93 -7.59 -0.31
CA PRO A 538 6.22 -7.64 0.96
C PRO A 538 5.51 -6.32 1.22
N PRO A 539 4.20 -6.34 1.56
CA PRO A 539 3.44 -5.12 1.79
C PRO A 539 3.91 -4.42 3.08
N LEU A 540 4.28 -3.14 2.96
CA LEU A 540 4.78 -2.32 4.06
C LEU A 540 4.11 -0.94 4.14
N TRP A 541 3.32 -0.54 3.13
CA TRP A 541 2.62 0.73 3.10
C TRP A 541 1.25 0.61 3.76
N HIS A 542 0.88 1.62 4.55
CA HIS A 542 -0.37 1.61 5.29
C HIS A 542 -1.56 2.02 4.42
N ASP A 543 -2.54 1.14 4.40
CA ASP A 543 -3.93 1.37 4.04
C ASP A 543 -4.81 0.77 5.14
N LYS A 544 -5.98 0.24 4.88
CA LYS A 544 -6.79 -0.53 5.86
C LYS A 544 -6.09 -1.84 6.26
N ASP A 545 -5.39 -2.48 5.33
CA ASP A 545 -4.30 -3.42 5.59
C ASP A 545 -3.01 -2.94 4.90
N LEU A 546 -1.93 -3.68 4.98
CA LEU A 546 -0.70 -3.29 4.29
C LEU A 546 -0.79 -3.60 2.81
N TYR A 547 -0.21 -2.71 1.98
CA TYR A 547 -0.06 -2.90 0.54
C TYR A 547 1.38 -2.61 0.06
N ALA A 548 1.71 -3.02 -1.15
CA ALA A 548 2.96 -2.66 -1.81
C ALA A 548 2.67 -1.93 -3.14
N PRO A 549 3.14 -0.66 -3.30
CA PRO A 549 3.10 0.07 -4.56
C PRO A 549 4.26 -0.39 -5.46
N VAL A 550 4.02 -1.39 -6.29
CA VAL A 550 5.05 -2.16 -7.01
C VAL A 550 5.93 -1.27 -7.88
N ALA A 551 5.36 -0.32 -8.62
CA ALA A 551 6.13 0.58 -9.46
C ALA A 551 7.05 1.51 -8.66
N VAL A 552 6.61 1.99 -7.48
CA VAL A 552 7.43 2.79 -6.56
C VAL A 552 8.61 1.97 -6.06
N ILE A 553 8.38 0.75 -5.57
CA ILE A 553 9.44 -0.14 -5.08
C ILE A 553 10.47 -0.45 -6.18
N ARG A 554 10.00 -0.69 -7.41
CA ARG A 554 10.89 -0.90 -8.58
C ARG A 554 11.73 0.34 -8.88
N ALA A 555 11.14 1.52 -8.84
CA ALA A 555 11.85 2.78 -9.06
C ALA A 555 12.93 3.03 -8.00
N GLU A 556 12.59 2.84 -6.72
CA GLU A 556 13.51 3.01 -5.59
C GLU A 556 14.68 2.02 -5.65
N THR A 557 14.40 0.76 -6.03
CA THR A 557 15.43 -0.26 -6.23
C THR A 557 16.39 0.11 -7.37
N LEU A 558 15.86 0.58 -8.50
CA LEU A 558 16.66 1.05 -9.64
C LEU A 558 17.51 2.26 -9.25
N ALA A 559 16.91 3.22 -8.54
CA ALA A 559 17.58 4.44 -8.08
C ALA A 559 18.74 4.09 -7.13
N ALA A 560 18.51 3.28 -6.10
CA ALA A 560 19.52 2.87 -5.14
C ALA A 560 20.72 2.19 -5.80
N ARG A 561 20.47 1.27 -6.72
CA ARG A 561 21.52 0.56 -7.47
C ARG A 561 22.32 1.47 -8.39
N THR A 562 21.69 2.44 -9.01
CA THR A 562 22.36 3.42 -9.87
C THR A 562 23.24 4.36 -9.06
N LEU A 563 22.72 4.93 -7.99
CA LEU A 563 23.48 5.79 -7.08
C LEU A 563 24.71 5.07 -6.49
N ALA A 564 24.56 3.79 -6.12
CA ALA A 564 25.65 2.96 -5.64
C ALA A 564 26.78 2.83 -6.68
N ARG A 565 26.43 2.56 -7.92
CA ARG A 565 27.41 2.44 -9.04
C ARG A 565 28.10 3.75 -9.33
N THR A 566 27.38 4.86 -9.35
CA THR A 566 27.95 6.20 -9.54
C THR A 566 29.01 6.50 -8.48
N ARG A 567 28.68 6.29 -7.19
CA ARG A 567 29.63 6.48 -6.07
C ARG A 567 30.89 5.63 -6.21
N ILE A 568 30.77 4.38 -6.63
CA ILE A 568 31.91 3.48 -6.81
C ILE A 568 32.81 3.97 -7.96
N LEU A 569 32.22 4.41 -9.08
CA LEU A 569 32.97 4.92 -10.23
C LEU A 569 33.71 6.23 -9.92
N GLU A 570 33.12 7.12 -9.13
CA GLU A 570 33.74 8.39 -8.71
C GLU A 570 34.97 8.20 -7.80
N ARG A 571 35.12 7.02 -7.20
CA ARG A 571 36.24 6.69 -6.27
C ARG A 571 37.34 5.85 -6.90
N GLN A 572 37.14 5.34 -8.12
CA GLN A 572 38.15 4.64 -8.92
C GLN A 572 38.94 5.61 -9.79
#